data_88b394e1fc9e3acb07745cd0ff005836
#
_entry.id   88b394e1fc9e3acb07745cd0ff005836
#
_cell.length_a   1.000
_cell.length_b   1.000
_cell.length_c   1.000
_cell.angle_alpha   90.00
_cell.angle_beta   90.00
_cell.angle_gamma   90.00
#
_symmetry.space_group_name_H-M   'P 1'
#
loop_
_entity.id
_entity.type
_entity.pdbx_description
1 polymer ?
#
loop_
_entity_poly.entity_id
_entity_poly.type
_entity_poly.pdbx_seq_one_letter_code
_entity_poly.pdbx_strand_id
1 'polypeptide(L)'
;MQHLLSEIEQHLYNEYPREGCGILGVIKGKMEWYPCTNVAKENEEFILDSKQFIAYSNRMDIVGVVHSHPDGTPDPSEMDIKYCNTLNVPYYIFSYPGMEMRVIHPNREEKALYGREYEFGVNDCFEAIRDYLETQNIKIPERKAFEDNWWDRDLNYFTDEMIKEYGYKKVEGNMQPNDVIIFTIRETVPNHCGVYLGDDIFYHHAENRLSCRESLYPFWKKFITGVYRYET
;
A
#
# COMPACT_ATOMS: atom_id res chain seq x y z
N MET A 1 10.19 0.77 8.61
CA MET A 1 10.01 0.47 10.05
C MET A 1 11.16 0.97 10.91
N GLN A 2 12.42 0.59 10.66
CA GLN A 2 13.54 0.89 11.57
C GLN A 2 13.70 2.38 11.92
N HIS A 3 13.45 3.30 10.98
CA HIS A 3 13.51 4.75 11.23
C HIS A 3 12.35 5.29 12.09
N LEU A 4 11.29 4.51 12.30
CA LEU A 4 10.13 4.89 13.11
C LEU A 4 10.20 4.36 14.55
N LEU A 5 11.15 3.45 14.84
CA LEU A 5 11.21 2.78 16.15
C LEU A 5 11.34 3.76 17.32
N SER A 6 12.13 4.81 17.18
CA SER A 6 12.31 5.80 18.25
C SER A 6 11.03 6.57 18.58
N GLU A 7 10.22 6.90 17.57
CA GLU A 7 8.93 7.59 17.77
C GLU A 7 7.90 6.64 18.37
N ILE A 8 7.89 5.38 17.93
CA ILE A 8 7.04 4.33 18.48
C ILE A 8 7.37 4.12 19.96
N GLU A 9 8.65 3.89 20.29
CA GLU A 9 9.11 3.69 21.67
C GLU A 9 8.73 4.85 22.58
N GLN A 10 8.91 6.09 22.13
CA GLN A 10 8.52 7.29 22.89
C GLN A 10 7.02 7.33 23.16
N HIS A 11 6.20 6.94 22.19
CA HIS A 11 4.75 6.88 22.39
C HIS A 11 4.37 5.78 23.40
N LEU A 12 4.93 4.58 23.27
CA LEU A 12 4.68 3.47 24.20
C LEU A 12 5.11 3.84 25.63
N TYR A 13 6.23 4.55 25.78
CA TYR A 13 6.67 5.09 27.07
C TYR A 13 5.64 6.05 27.69
N ASN A 14 5.08 6.94 26.89
CA ASN A 14 4.12 7.95 27.37
C ASN A 14 2.78 7.34 27.79
N GLU A 15 2.38 6.22 27.16
CA GLU A 15 1.12 5.54 27.43
C GLU A 15 1.23 4.57 28.64
N TYR A 16 2.42 4.10 28.99
CA TYR A 16 2.62 3.18 30.11
C TYR A 16 2.02 3.73 31.42
N PRO A 17 1.30 2.94 32.23
CA PRO A 17 1.17 1.47 32.21
C PRO A 17 0.04 0.92 31.31
N ARG A 18 -0.58 1.73 30.47
CA ARG A 18 -1.59 1.29 29.52
C ARG A 18 -0.92 0.80 28.24
N GLU A 19 -1.65 0.01 27.46
CA GLU A 19 -1.21 -0.31 26.10
C GLU A 19 -1.18 0.95 25.23
N GLY A 20 0.01 1.29 24.74
CA GLY A 20 0.17 2.29 23.71
C GLY A 20 -0.17 1.68 22.36
N CYS A 21 -0.85 2.44 21.48
CA CYS A 21 -1.25 1.95 20.17
C CYS A 21 -1.18 3.01 19.08
N GLY A 22 -1.17 2.55 17.83
CA GLY A 22 -1.20 3.42 16.66
C GLY A 22 -1.16 2.64 15.36
N ILE A 23 -1.01 3.33 14.26
CA ILE A 23 -1.06 2.75 12.92
C ILE A 23 0.17 3.10 12.10
N LEU A 24 0.55 2.17 11.24
CA LEU A 24 1.48 2.38 10.16
C LEU A 24 0.70 2.65 8.89
N GLY A 25 1.03 3.72 8.20
CA GLY A 25 0.40 4.08 6.95
C GLY A 25 1.42 4.37 5.86
N VAL A 26 0.98 4.31 4.61
CA VAL A 26 1.78 4.71 3.45
C VAL A 26 1.19 5.98 2.85
N ILE A 27 2.02 7.02 2.77
CA ILE A 27 1.70 8.27 2.09
C ILE A 27 2.74 8.51 1.01
N LYS A 28 2.30 8.63 -0.24
CA LYS A 28 3.20 8.86 -1.38
C LYS A 28 4.37 7.88 -1.43
N GLY A 29 4.09 6.60 -1.16
CA GLY A 29 5.06 5.51 -1.17
C GLY A 29 6.07 5.52 -0.01
N LYS A 30 5.84 6.29 1.06
CA LYS A 30 6.66 6.29 2.28
C LYS A 30 5.84 5.78 3.46
N MET A 31 6.45 4.90 4.24
CA MET A 31 5.85 4.43 5.49
C MET A 31 6.03 5.50 6.58
N GLU A 32 4.95 5.77 7.29
CA GLU A 32 4.89 6.73 8.38
C GLU A 32 4.15 6.13 9.59
N TRP A 33 4.46 6.62 10.79
CA TRP A 33 3.86 6.23 12.06
C TRP A 33 2.88 7.29 12.53
N TYR A 34 1.71 6.85 13.01
CA TYR A 34 0.68 7.69 13.59
C TYR A 34 0.22 7.13 14.92
N PRO A 35 0.60 7.76 16.05
CA PRO A 35 0.12 7.37 17.36
C PRO A 35 -1.40 7.58 17.45
N CYS A 36 -2.08 6.64 18.09
CA CYS A 36 -3.51 6.70 18.33
C CYS A 36 -3.81 6.71 19.83
N THR A 37 -4.92 7.32 20.19
CA THR A 37 -5.45 7.24 21.54
C THR A 37 -6.03 5.87 21.79
N ASN A 38 -5.59 5.22 22.88
CA ASN A 38 -6.22 4.01 23.38
C ASN A 38 -7.47 4.41 24.17
N VAL A 39 -8.65 4.09 23.65
CA VAL A 39 -9.95 4.39 24.31
C VAL A 39 -10.51 3.21 25.10
N ALA A 40 -9.75 2.10 25.28
CA ALA A 40 -10.14 1.01 26.15
C ALA A 40 -10.26 1.47 27.60
N LYS A 41 -11.11 0.81 28.36
CA LYS A 41 -11.31 1.11 29.79
C LYS A 41 -10.32 0.37 30.68
N GLU A 42 -9.93 -0.82 30.25
CA GLU A 42 -8.98 -1.67 30.96
C GLU A 42 -7.55 -1.39 30.47
N ASN A 43 -6.57 -1.60 31.35
CA ASN A 43 -5.16 -1.32 31.04
C ASN A 43 -4.53 -2.35 30.13
N GLU A 44 -5.05 -3.58 30.13
CA GLU A 44 -4.52 -4.74 29.40
C GLU A 44 -5.19 -4.93 28.03
N GLU A 45 -5.82 -3.89 27.53
CA GLU A 45 -6.49 -3.90 26.22
C GLU A 45 -6.21 -2.60 25.49
N PHE A 46 -6.24 -2.64 24.16
CA PHE A 46 -6.33 -1.41 23.38
C PHE A 46 -7.55 -1.41 22.44
N ILE A 47 -8.12 -0.25 22.32
CA ILE A 47 -9.15 0.06 21.32
C ILE A 47 -8.71 1.36 20.63
N LEU A 48 -8.44 1.29 19.35
CA LEU A 48 -8.12 2.46 18.54
C LEU A 48 -9.30 3.44 18.52
N ASP A 49 -9.03 4.72 18.74
CA ASP A 49 -10.07 5.74 18.56
C ASP A 49 -10.57 5.71 17.10
N SER A 50 -11.86 5.41 16.94
CA SER A 50 -12.48 5.24 15.63
C SER A 50 -12.46 6.50 14.77
N LYS A 51 -12.49 7.69 15.39
CA LYS A 51 -12.44 8.98 14.67
C LYS A 51 -11.04 9.20 14.10
N GLN A 52 -9.99 8.89 14.89
CA GLN A 52 -8.63 8.96 14.44
C GLN A 52 -8.38 7.93 13.32
N PHE A 53 -8.82 6.68 13.50
CA PHE A 53 -8.70 5.63 12.50
C PHE A 53 -9.33 6.03 11.16
N ILE A 54 -10.57 6.54 11.17
CA ILE A 54 -11.27 7.02 9.97
C ILE A 54 -10.53 8.21 9.35
N ALA A 55 -10.09 9.18 10.16
CA ALA A 55 -9.38 10.34 9.66
C ALA A 55 -8.07 9.95 8.94
N TYR A 56 -7.36 8.96 9.49
CA TYR A 56 -6.12 8.45 8.90
C TYR A 56 -6.38 7.61 7.64
N SER A 57 -7.37 6.71 7.66
CA SER A 57 -7.70 5.87 6.49
C SER A 57 -8.13 6.69 5.26
N ASN A 58 -8.66 7.89 5.48
CA ASN A 58 -8.99 8.83 4.39
C ASN A 58 -7.75 9.53 3.79
N ARG A 59 -6.60 9.49 4.47
CA ARG A 59 -5.40 10.26 4.09
C ARG A 59 -4.24 9.37 3.64
N MET A 60 -4.27 8.10 4.00
CA MET A 60 -3.18 7.16 3.75
C MET A 60 -3.69 5.72 3.59
N ASP A 61 -2.84 4.87 3.03
CA ASP A 61 -3.08 3.43 2.99
C ASP A 61 -2.56 2.82 4.30
N ILE A 62 -3.48 2.34 5.15
CA ILE A 62 -3.10 1.67 6.41
C ILE A 62 -2.48 0.32 6.07
N VAL A 63 -1.25 0.09 6.55
CA VAL A 63 -0.46 -1.11 6.25
C VAL A 63 -0.02 -1.87 7.52
N GLY A 64 -0.42 -1.41 8.69
CA GLY A 64 -0.15 -2.09 9.94
C GLY A 64 -0.76 -1.40 11.16
N VAL A 65 -0.92 -2.17 12.23
CA VAL A 65 -1.26 -1.69 13.58
C VAL A 65 -0.11 -2.01 14.49
N VAL A 66 0.24 -1.07 15.36
CA VAL A 66 1.26 -1.24 16.39
C VAL A 66 0.59 -1.10 17.75
N HIS A 67 0.93 -1.96 18.71
CA HIS A 67 0.57 -1.79 20.11
C HIS A 67 1.61 -2.42 21.05
N SER A 68 1.49 -2.13 22.32
CA SER A 68 2.38 -2.68 23.36
C SER A 68 1.62 -3.53 24.35
N HIS A 69 2.31 -4.54 24.91
CA HIS A 69 1.91 -5.30 26.09
C HIS A 69 2.77 -4.85 27.28
N PRO A 70 2.24 -3.98 28.18
CA PRO A 70 2.95 -3.54 29.37
C PRO A 70 3.24 -4.70 30.32
N ASP A 71 4.50 -4.80 30.78
CA ASP A 71 5.00 -5.83 31.70
C ASP A 71 4.77 -7.28 31.21
N GLY A 72 4.44 -7.44 29.91
CA GLY A 72 4.14 -8.72 29.28
C GLY A 72 5.15 -9.13 28.21
N THR A 73 4.81 -10.20 27.49
CA THR A 73 5.53 -10.67 26.31
C THR A 73 4.88 -10.12 25.04
N PRO A 74 5.59 -10.10 23.88
CA PRO A 74 4.99 -9.69 22.59
C PRO A 74 4.14 -10.81 21.96
N ASP A 75 3.73 -11.83 22.74
CA ASP A 75 2.87 -12.90 22.24
C ASP A 75 1.46 -12.38 22.00
N PRO A 76 0.85 -12.67 20.83
CA PRO A 76 -0.46 -12.15 20.48
C PRO A 76 -1.56 -12.75 21.37
N SER A 77 -2.49 -11.93 21.79
CA SER A 77 -3.75 -12.38 22.37
C SER A 77 -4.70 -12.92 21.28
N GLU A 78 -5.77 -13.60 21.67
CA GLU A 78 -6.82 -14.03 20.74
C GLU A 78 -7.48 -12.82 20.02
N MET A 79 -7.58 -11.68 20.72
CA MET A 79 -8.14 -10.46 20.15
C MET A 79 -7.21 -9.82 19.12
N ASP A 80 -5.89 -9.85 19.34
CA ASP A 80 -4.91 -9.39 18.35
C ASP A 80 -5.02 -10.18 17.06
N ILE A 81 -5.07 -11.52 17.16
CA ILE A 81 -5.23 -12.40 16.00
C ILE A 81 -6.54 -12.09 15.27
N LYS A 82 -7.64 -11.95 16.02
CA LYS A 82 -8.96 -11.64 15.45
C LYS A 82 -8.97 -10.31 14.72
N TYR A 83 -8.46 -9.24 15.33
CA TYR A 83 -8.47 -7.92 14.71
C TYR A 83 -7.44 -7.77 13.60
N CYS A 84 -6.29 -8.42 13.70
CA CYS A 84 -5.34 -8.55 12.59
C CYS A 84 -6.03 -9.10 11.34
N ASN A 85 -6.80 -10.19 11.49
CA ASN A 85 -7.57 -10.78 10.41
C ASN A 85 -8.72 -9.87 9.94
N THR A 86 -9.41 -9.19 10.85
CA THR A 86 -10.56 -8.32 10.52
C THR A 86 -10.13 -7.09 9.74
N LEU A 87 -9.05 -6.43 10.18
CA LEU A 87 -8.50 -5.24 9.51
C LEU A 87 -7.65 -5.62 8.29
N ASN A 88 -7.30 -6.90 8.16
CA ASN A 88 -6.49 -7.44 7.07
C ASN A 88 -5.13 -6.76 6.91
N VAL A 89 -4.50 -6.36 8.02
CA VAL A 89 -3.17 -5.76 8.07
C VAL A 89 -2.32 -6.40 9.17
N PRO A 90 -0.98 -6.43 9.03
CA PRO A 90 -0.08 -6.92 10.07
C PRO A 90 -0.24 -6.18 11.39
N TYR A 91 -0.06 -6.90 12.50
CA TYR A 91 0.05 -6.33 13.85
C TYR A 91 1.49 -6.48 14.35
N TYR A 92 2.05 -5.38 14.82
CA TYR A 92 3.38 -5.25 15.40
C TYR A 92 3.22 -5.06 16.89
N ILE A 93 3.50 -6.13 17.66
CA ILE A 93 3.28 -6.20 19.10
C ILE A 93 4.61 -6.02 19.80
N PHE A 94 4.70 -5.04 20.68
CA PHE A 94 5.90 -4.78 21.47
C PHE A 94 5.67 -5.16 22.93
N SER A 95 6.59 -5.91 23.53
CA SER A 95 6.68 -5.94 24.98
C SER A 95 7.18 -4.56 25.47
N TYR A 96 6.65 -4.08 26.56
CA TYR A 96 7.16 -2.85 27.17
C TYR A 96 7.39 -3.06 28.68
N PRO A 97 8.56 -2.68 29.26
CA PRO A 97 9.63 -1.87 28.66
C PRO A 97 10.70 -2.65 27.87
N GLY A 98 10.58 -3.97 27.71
CA GLY A 98 11.61 -4.80 27.07
C GLY A 98 11.87 -4.51 25.59
N MET A 99 10.91 -3.90 24.90
CA MET A 99 10.98 -3.58 23.47
C MET A 99 11.27 -4.75 22.53
N GLU A 100 10.97 -5.98 22.98
CA GLU A 100 10.92 -7.12 22.10
C GLU A 100 9.70 -6.98 21.18
N MET A 101 9.85 -7.36 19.92
CA MET A 101 8.79 -7.21 18.92
C MET A 101 8.42 -8.55 18.31
N ARG A 102 7.13 -8.79 18.18
CA ARG A 102 6.55 -9.86 17.36
C ARG A 102 5.60 -9.28 16.33
N VAL A 103 5.65 -9.85 15.13
CA VAL A 103 4.73 -9.48 14.04
C VAL A 103 3.83 -10.66 13.75
N ILE A 104 2.53 -10.42 13.70
CA ILE A 104 1.55 -11.37 13.17
C ILE A 104 0.96 -10.83 11.89
N HIS A 105 0.69 -11.73 10.96
CA HIS A 105 0.10 -11.40 9.67
C HIS A 105 -1.33 -11.92 9.59
N PRO A 106 -2.22 -11.22 8.86
CA PRO A 106 -3.56 -11.72 8.64
C PRO A 106 -3.52 -13.05 7.86
N ASN A 107 -4.41 -13.96 8.22
CA ASN A 107 -4.60 -15.20 7.49
C ASN A 107 -5.42 -14.92 6.22
N ARG A 108 -4.72 -14.62 5.13
CA ARG A 108 -5.33 -14.35 3.83
C ARG A 108 -4.59 -15.07 2.72
N GLU A 109 -5.31 -15.45 1.68
CA GLU A 109 -4.75 -16.04 0.46
C GLU A 109 -4.23 -14.95 -0.51
N GLU A 110 -4.83 -13.77 -0.46
CA GLU A 110 -4.50 -12.65 -1.36
C GLU A 110 -3.31 -11.82 -0.86
N LYS A 111 -2.48 -11.38 -1.80
CA LYS A 111 -1.37 -10.46 -1.51
C LYS A 111 -1.90 -9.09 -1.07
N ALA A 112 -1.25 -8.46 -0.09
CA ALA A 112 -1.51 -7.06 0.24
C ALA A 112 -1.28 -6.18 -0.99
N LEU A 113 -2.20 -5.27 -1.29
CA LEU A 113 -2.01 -4.33 -2.40
C LEU A 113 -1.09 -3.17 -2.02
N TYR A 114 -1.19 -2.68 -0.79
CA TYR A 114 -0.48 -1.49 -0.32
C TYR A 114 0.72 -1.84 0.54
N GLY A 115 1.74 -0.98 0.51
CA GLY A 115 2.93 -1.12 1.36
C GLY A 115 3.94 -2.17 0.90
N ARG A 116 3.86 -2.64 -0.34
CA ARG A 116 4.83 -3.60 -0.89
C ARG A 116 6.16 -2.92 -1.19
N GLU A 117 7.26 -3.60 -0.92
CA GLU A 117 8.57 -3.23 -1.42
C GLU A 117 8.65 -3.47 -2.94
N TYR A 118 9.29 -2.55 -3.65
CA TYR A 118 9.47 -2.67 -5.10
C TYR A 118 10.51 -3.72 -5.45
N GLU A 119 10.15 -4.62 -6.36
CA GLU A 119 11.06 -5.61 -6.95
C GLU A 119 10.65 -5.83 -8.41
N PHE A 120 11.54 -5.51 -9.33
CA PHE A 120 11.26 -5.65 -10.76
C PHE A 120 10.90 -7.09 -11.13
N GLY A 121 9.80 -7.26 -11.87
CA GLY A 121 9.30 -8.58 -12.29
C GLY A 121 8.53 -9.36 -11.22
N VAL A 122 8.50 -8.89 -9.97
CA VAL A 122 7.84 -9.56 -8.84
C VAL A 122 6.78 -8.68 -8.19
N ASN A 123 7.14 -7.44 -7.86
CA ASN A 123 6.30 -6.44 -7.21
C ASN A 123 6.56 -5.06 -7.82
N ASP A 124 6.51 -4.92 -9.12
CA ASP A 124 6.65 -3.63 -9.81
C ASP A 124 5.31 -3.02 -10.22
N CYS A 125 5.33 -1.99 -11.04
CA CYS A 125 4.13 -1.30 -11.48
C CYS A 125 3.17 -2.21 -12.26
N PHE A 126 3.66 -3.13 -13.09
CA PHE A 126 2.82 -4.04 -13.88
C PHE A 126 2.17 -5.11 -12.98
N GLU A 127 2.96 -5.76 -12.11
CA GLU A 127 2.43 -6.77 -11.18
C GLU A 127 1.44 -6.15 -10.18
N ALA A 128 1.70 -4.92 -9.73
CA ALA A 128 0.79 -4.20 -8.84
C ALA A 128 -0.59 -3.97 -9.50
N ILE A 129 -0.63 -3.47 -10.75
CA ILE A 129 -1.91 -3.26 -11.44
C ILE A 129 -2.60 -4.58 -11.76
N ARG A 130 -1.85 -5.65 -12.09
CA ARG A 130 -2.40 -6.97 -12.36
C ARG A 130 -3.11 -7.55 -11.12
N ASP A 131 -2.43 -7.51 -9.96
CA ASP A 131 -3.00 -7.98 -8.70
C ASP A 131 -4.23 -7.15 -8.28
N TYR A 132 -4.20 -5.81 -8.49
CA TYR A 132 -5.37 -4.96 -8.23
C TYR A 132 -6.55 -5.32 -9.14
N LEU A 133 -6.32 -5.44 -10.45
CA LEU A 133 -7.36 -5.75 -11.42
C LEU A 133 -7.97 -7.13 -11.19
N GLU A 134 -7.19 -8.09 -10.70
CA GLU A 134 -7.71 -9.39 -10.30
C GLU A 134 -8.74 -9.29 -9.17
N THR A 135 -8.56 -8.38 -8.20
CA THR A 135 -9.58 -8.11 -7.17
C THR A 135 -10.87 -7.53 -7.74
N GLN A 136 -10.81 -6.95 -8.95
CA GLN A 136 -11.96 -6.42 -9.69
C GLN A 136 -12.53 -7.45 -10.69
N ASN A 137 -12.11 -8.71 -10.63
CA ASN A 137 -12.46 -9.80 -11.56
C ASN A 137 -12.00 -9.52 -13.02
N ILE A 138 -10.99 -8.67 -13.20
CA ILE A 138 -10.35 -8.41 -14.49
C ILE A 138 -9.02 -9.16 -14.51
N LYS A 139 -8.96 -10.24 -15.30
CA LYS A 139 -7.74 -11.06 -15.43
C LYS A 139 -6.97 -10.64 -16.67
N ILE A 140 -5.78 -10.09 -16.47
CA ILE A 140 -4.85 -9.81 -17.55
C ILE A 140 -3.76 -10.90 -17.63
N PRO A 141 -3.24 -11.22 -18.82
CA PRO A 141 -2.19 -12.20 -18.97
C PRO A 141 -0.95 -11.89 -18.13
N GLU A 142 -0.16 -12.93 -17.88
CA GLU A 142 1.17 -12.76 -17.31
C GLU A 142 2.04 -11.87 -18.19
N ARG A 143 2.97 -11.18 -17.54
CA ARG A 143 3.94 -10.33 -18.24
C ARG A 143 4.73 -11.14 -19.27
N LYS A 144 4.84 -10.61 -20.48
CA LYS A 144 5.91 -11.00 -21.37
C LYS A 144 7.26 -10.56 -20.79
N ALA A 145 8.31 -11.30 -21.04
CA ALA A 145 9.63 -10.96 -20.52
C ALA A 145 10.05 -9.55 -20.99
N PHE A 146 10.19 -8.65 -20.03
CA PHE A 146 10.80 -7.35 -20.24
C PHE A 146 12.20 -7.37 -19.66
N GLU A 147 13.10 -6.63 -20.27
CA GLU A 147 14.39 -6.39 -19.68
C GLU A 147 14.26 -5.21 -18.68
N ASP A 148 14.96 -5.30 -17.56
CA ASP A 148 15.04 -4.20 -16.61
C ASP A 148 15.68 -2.97 -17.26
N ASN A 149 15.27 -1.77 -16.85
CA ASN A 149 15.78 -0.50 -17.40
C ASN A 149 15.65 -0.38 -18.93
N TRP A 150 14.55 -0.93 -19.52
CA TRP A 150 14.29 -0.86 -20.97
C TRP A 150 14.26 0.56 -21.52
N TRP A 151 13.85 1.52 -20.70
CA TRP A 151 13.75 2.94 -21.06
C TRP A 151 15.11 3.56 -21.36
N ASP A 152 16.19 3.12 -20.71
CA ASP A 152 17.58 3.56 -20.99
C ASP A 152 18.04 3.20 -22.41
N ARG A 153 17.32 2.28 -23.07
CA ARG A 153 17.60 1.77 -24.42
C ARG A 153 16.52 2.17 -25.43
N ASP A 154 15.65 3.12 -25.09
CA ASP A 154 14.51 3.56 -25.90
C ASP A 154 13.58 2.42 -26.33
N LEU A 155 13.53 1.30 -25.63
CA LEU A 155 12.61 0.19 -25.90
C LEU A 155 11.23 0.53 -25.35
N ASN A 156 10.22 0.60 -26.22
CA ASN A 156 8.85 0.88 -25.81
C ASN A 156 8.04 -0.41 -25.65
N TYR A 157 7.79 -0.83 -24.40
CA TYR A 157 6.93 -1.97 -24.08
C TYR A 157 5.47 -1.59 -23.81
N PHE A 158 5.09 -0.31 -23.99
CA PHE A 158 3.74 0.18 -23.78
C PHE A 158 3.15 0.75 -25.09
N THR A 159 3.39 0.07 -26.23
CA THR A 159 2.76 0.44 -27.50
C THR A 159 1.27 0.07 -27.49
N ASP A 160 0.46 0.77 -28.27
CA ASP A 160 -0.98 0.50 -28.40
C ASP A 160 -1.25 -0.97 -28.82
N GLU A 161 -0.39 -1.54 -29.68
CA GLU A 161 -0.46 -2.94 -30.11
C GLU A 161 -0.21 -3.90 -28.96
N MET A 162 0.85 -3.68 -28.16
CA MET A 162 1.17 -4.54 -27.02
C MET A 162 0.09 -4.46 -25.94
N ILE A 163 -0.40 -3.27 -25.63
CA ILE A 163 -1.46 -3.06 -24.64
C ILE A 163 -2.76 -3.75 -25.08
N LYS A 164 -3.05 -3.75 -26.40
CA LYS A 164 -4.19 -4.45 -26.97
C LYS A 164 -4.10 -5.98 -26.76
N GLU A 165 -2.92 -6.56 -26.80
CA GLU A 165 -2.73 -7.99 -26.53
C GLU A 165 -3.11 -8.38 -25.09
N TYR A 166 -3.09 -7.44 -24.15
CA TYR A 166 -3.57 -7.62 -22.78
C TYR A 166 -5.09 -7.38 -22.63
N GLY A 167 -5.82 -7.15 -23.75
CA GLY A 167 -7.27 -6.95 -23.74
C GLY A 167 -7.72 -5.50 -23.47
N TYR A 168 -6.81 -4.54 -23.69
CA TYR A 168 -7.11 -3.12 -23.47
C TYR A 168 -7.15 -2.33 -24.78
N LYS A 169 -8.01 -1.32 -24.81
CA LYS A 169 -8.05 -0.31 -25.87
C LYS A 169 -7.83 1.08 -25.33
N LYS A 170 -7.25 1.94 -26.15
CA LYS A 170 -7.06 3.35 -25.85
C LYS A 170 -8.37 4.07 -25.62
N VAL A 171 -8.41 4.91 -24.58
CA VAL A 171 -9.57 5.73 -24.23
C VAL A 171 -9.34 7.16 -24.70
N GLU A 172 -10.30 7.67 -25.48
CA GLU A 172 -10.42 9.09 -25.80
C GLU A 172 -11.56 9.67 -24.96
N GLY A 173 -11.22 10.41 -23.87
CA GLY A 173 -12.23 11.04 -23.03
C GLY A 173 -11.97 10.82 -21.52
N ASN A 174 -13.07 10.81 -20.75
CA ASN A 174 -12.96 10.73 -19.29
C ASN A 174 -12.53 9.34 -18.82
N MET A 175 -11.57 9.33 -17.90
CA MET A 175 -11.15 8.12 -17.19
C MET A 175 -12.29 7.57 -16.34
N GLN A 176 -12.34 6.24 -16.23
CA GLN A 176 -13.24 5.51 -15.35
C GLN A 176 -12.45 4.59 -14.44
N PRO A 177 -12.97 4.23 -13.25
CA PRO A 177 -12.32 3.23 -12.40
C PRO A 177 -11.94 1.97 -13.18
N ASN A 178 -10.77 1.43 -12.89
CA ASN A 178 -10.11 0.31 -13.56
C ASN A 178 -9.46 0.62 -14.93
N ASP A 179 -9.51 1.88 -15.40
CA ASP A 179 -8.67 2.27 -16.54
C ASP A 179 -7.19 2.20 -16.15
N VAL A 180 -6.37 1.65 -17.02
CA VAL A 180 -4.92 1.64 -16.88
C VAL A 180 -4.34 2.92 -17.44
N ILE A 181 -3.51 3.59 -16.65
CA ILE A 181 -2.82 4.82 -17.02
C ILE A 181 -1.36 4.49 -17.29
N ILE A 182 -0.86 4.94 -18.42
CA ILE A 182 0.54 4.83 -18.82
C ILE A 182 1.21 6.20 -18.69
N PHE A 183 2.41 6.19 -18.13
CA PHE A 183 3.19 7.39 -17.87
C PHE A 183 4.57 7.32 -18.53
N THR A 184 5.04 8.48 -18.98
CA THR A 184 6.43 8.70 -19.38
C THR A 184 7.06 9.69 -18.39
N ILE A 185 7.93 9.18 -17.49
CA ILE A 185 8.47 9.95 -16.38
C ILE A 185 9.95 10.19 -16.61
N ARG A 186 10.31 11.41 -17.04
CA ARG A 186 11.69 11.86 -17.28
C ARG A 186 12.48 11.05 -18.31
N GLU A 187 11.79 10.24 -19.12
CA GLU A 187 12.35 9.37 -20.15
C GLU A 187 11.75 9.72 -21.51
N THR A 188 12.25 9.07 -22.57
CA THR A 188 11.78 9.23 -23.95
C THR A 188 10.65 8.28 -24.31
N VAL A 189 10.57 7.15 -23.59
CA VAL A 189 9.53 6.12 -23.76
C VAL A 189 8.76 5.90 -22.47
N PRO A 190 7.53 5.37 -22.53
CA PRO A 190 6.75 5.04 -21.35
C PRO A 190 7.49 4.05 -20.43
N ASN A 191 7.52 4.36 -19.14
CA ASN A 191 8.28 3.61 -18.14
C ASN A 191 7.51 3.31 -16.86
N HIS A 192 6.25 3.70 -16.77
CA HIS A 192 5.44 3.45 -15.59
C HIS A 192 3.96 3.27 -15.92
N CYS A 193 3.24 2.53 -15.05
CA CYS A 193 1.80 2.34 -15.16
C CYS A 193 1.11 2.36 -13.80
N GLY A 194 -0.20 2.62 -13.83
CA GLY A 194 -1.07 2.60 -12.65
C GLY A 194 -2.52 2.36 -13.04
N VAL A 195 -3.39 2.14 -12.07
CA VAL A 195 -4.84 1.97 -12.25
C VAL A 195 -5.59 3.15 -11.68
N TYR A 196 -6.49 3.73 -12.46
CA TYR A 196 -7.37 4.79 -12.01
C TYR A 196 -8.45 4.23 -11.07
N LEU A 197 -8.63 4.86 -9.92
CA LEU A 197 -9.59 4.45 -8.89
C LEU A 197 -10.84 5.33 -8.85
N GLY A 198 -10.85 6.45 -9.57
CA GLY A 198 -11.85 7.51 -9.46
C GLY A 198 -11.31 8.73 -8.72
N ASP A 199 -12.02 9.85 -8.78
CA ASP A 199 -11.75 11.09 -8.03
C ASP A 199 -10.29 11.60 -8.12
N ASP A 200 -9.68 11.47 -9.30
CA ASP A 200 -8.26 11.79 -9.56
C ASP A 200 -7.26 10.97 -8.69
N ILE A 201 -7.68 9.87 -8.13
CA ILE A 201 -6.83 8.92 -7.40
C ILE A 201 -6.47 7.74 -8.30
N PHE A 202 -5.24 7.26 -8.18
CA PHE A 202 -4.78 6.07 -8.86
C PHE A 202 -3.94 5.19 -7.93
N TYR A 203 -3.91 3.89 -8.19
CA TYR A 203 -3.06 2.92 -7.51
C TYR A 203 -1.85 2.61 -8.38
N HIS A 204 -0.68 2.55 -7.80
CA HIS A 204 0.56 2.24 -8.50
C HIS A 204 1.67 1.75 -7.58
N HIS A 205 2.76 1.29 -8.18
CA HIS A 205 3.99 0.93 -7.48
C HIS A 205 5.19 1.50 -8.24
N ALA A 206 5.73 2.61 -7.77
CA ALA A 206 6.90 3.23 -8.37
C ALA A 206 8.19 2.68 -7.75
N GLU A 207 9.25 2.67 -8.54
CA GLU A 207 10.59 2.28 -8.08
C GLU A 207 11.06 3.09 -6.87
N ASN A 208 11.74 2.43 -5.93
CA ASN A 208 12.22 3.01 -4.65
C ASN A 208 11.11 3.59 -3.75
N ARG A 209 9.89 3.09 -3.91
CA ARG A 209 8.72 3.50 -3.11
C ARG A 209 7.86 2.27 -2.78
N LEU A 210 7.05 2.39 -1.75
CA LEU A 210 6.04 1.39 -1.45
C LEU A 210 4.82 1.55 -2.38
N SER A 211 4.14 0.44 -2.72
CA SER A 211 2.89 0.49 -3.45
C SER A 211 1.82 1.28 -2.68
N CYS A 212 1.11 2.18 -3.34
CA CYS A 212 0.16 3.08 -2.68
C CYS A 212 -0.90 3.67 -3.62
N ARG A 213 -1.91 4.30 -3.02
CA ARG A 213 -2.79 5.25 -3.71
C ARG A 213 -2.15 6.64 -3.70
N GLU A 214 -2.30 7.35 -4.80
CA GLU A 214 -1.82 8.73 -4.91
C GLU A 214 -2.76 9.57 -5.78
N SER A 215 -2.79 10.89 -5.55
CA SER A 215 -3.51 11.80 -6.43
C SER A 215 -2.73 12.04 -7.72
N LEU A 216 -3.44 12.04 -8.85
CA LEU A 216 -2.88 12.44 -10.14
C LEU A 216 -2.39 13.89 -10.13
N TYR A 217 -3.02 14.76 -9.32
CA TYR A 217 -2.66 16.16 -9.20
C TYR A 217 -1.74 16.47 -8.03
N PRO A 218 -0.87 17.47 -8.14
CA PRO A 218 -0.53 18.20 -9.39
C PRO A 218 0.58 17.51 -10.19
N PHE A 219 1.16 16.43 -9.67
CA PHE A 219 2.43 15.89 -10.18
C PHE A 219 2.24 14.91 -11.35
N TRP A 220 1.47 13.85 -11.19
CA TRP A 220 1.43 12.70 -12.10
C TRP A 220 0.72 13.00 -13.41
N LYS A 221 -0.31 13.82 -13.39
CA LYS A 221 -1.13 14.13 -14.59
C LYS A 221 -0.33 14.59 -15.78
N LYS A 222 0.75 15.35 -15.56
CA LYS A 222 1.60 15.89 -16.63
C LYS A 222 2.45 14.83 -17.37
N PHE A 223 2.57 13.63 -16.79
CA PHE A 223 3.32 12.52 -17.37
C PHE A 223 2.44 11.47 -18.04
N ILE A 224 1.12 11.64 -18.02
CA ILE A 224 0.19 10.71 -18.67
C ILE A 224 0.41 10.77 -20.17
N THR A 225 0.70 9.61 -20.78
CA THR A 225 0.87 9.45 -22.23
C THR A 225 -0.18 8.57 -22.87
N GLY A 226 -0.92 7.81 -22.07
CA GLY A 226 -2.04 6.99 -22.53
C GLY A 226 -2.96 6.57 -21.39
N VAL A 227 -4.23 6.36 -21.74
CA VAL A 227 -5.23 5.75 -20.87
C VAL A 227 -5.89 4.63 -21.63
N TYR A 228 -6.07 3.47 -20.99
CA TYR A 228 -6.55 2.27 -21.64
C TYR A 228 -7.60 1.58 -20.79
N ARG A 229 -8.67 1.12 -21.44
CA ARG A 229 -9.80 0.43 -20.81
C ARG A 229 -9.86 -1.02 -21.24
N TYR A 230 -10.12 -1.91 -20.29
CA TYR A 230 -10.34 -3.33 -20.59
C TYR A 230 -11.57 -3.53 -21.46
N GLU A 231 -11.44 -4.32 -22.51
CA GLU A 231 -12.56 -4.74 -23.34
C GLU A 231 -13.19 -6.02 -22.74
N THR A 232 -14.40 -5.87 -22.21
CA THR A 232 -15.20 -7.00 -21.68
C THR A 232 -15.76 -7.85 -22.81
#